data_8d5cd2a5f1619f50e41823eb8a088891
#
_entry.id   8d5cd2a5f1619f50e41823eb8a088891
#
_cell.length_a   1.000
_cell.length_b   1.000
_cell.length_c   1.000
_cell.angle_alpha   90.00
_cell.angle_beta   90.00
_cell.angle_gamma   90.00
#
_symmetry.space_group_name_H-M   'P 1'
#
loop_
_entity.id
_entity.type
_entity.pdbx_description
1 polymer ?
#
loop_
_entity_poly.entity_id
_entity_poly.type
_entity_poly.pdbx_seq_one_letter_code
_entity_poly.pdbx_strand_id
1 'polypeptide(L)'
;MTPLANIFNAMKEPQKKHQNSKWRAFLLMLAVGFGGWQIGLPEVASFFNNMAFENYKANRLADTQQAYELALSVDPKSRTALYNLGWLCEEVQDLQCARGKYLQAAKLGLPAAYSNLARLYIVDQKNYPAAVHFLWQGLKLAEDDRVKYSLLKNLGWARLEQGRYSEALQHLDAAIKLDSEGPATYCLKAQVLEKMKNTKAALPQWKICLKYADSQEFDEDIWIGMARQRLNEEKTNK
;
A
#
# COMPACT_ATOMS: atom_id res chain seq x y z
N MET A 1 2.95 27.00 5.29
CA MET A 1 2.02 25.98 5.82
C MET A 1 1.48 25.23 4.63
N THR A 2 1.78 23.94 4.53
CA THR A 2 1.43 23.13 3.38
C THR A 2 -0.08 22.81 3.37
N PRO A 3 -0.73 22.64 2.21
CA PRO A 3 -2.16 22.27 2.11
C PRO A 3 -2.55 21.05 2.95
N LEU A 4 -1.63 20.12 3.18
CA LEU A 4 -1.80 18.90 3.98
C LEU A 4 -2.09 19.17 5.47
N ALA A 5 -1.52 20.23 6.07
CA ALA A 5 -1.76 20.56 7.48
C ALA A 5 -3.22 20.99 7.73
N ASN A 6 -3.85 21.65 6.76
CA ASN A 6 -5.25 22.04 6.84
C ASN A 6 -6.20 20.85 6.71
N ILE A 7 -5.86 19.86 5.89
CA ILE A 7 -6.63 18.63 5.72
C ILE A 7 -6.57 17.79 7.00
N PHE A 8 -5.40 17.69 7.64
CA PHE A 8 -5.21 16.95 8.89
C PHE A 8 -6.02 17.56 10.07
N ASN A 9 -6.13 18.89 10.12
CA ASN A 9 -6.95 19.57 11.13
C ASN A 9 -8.45 19.39 10.86
N ALA A 10 -8.89 19.41 9.59
CA ALA A 10 -10.28 19.15 9.23
C ALA A 10 -10.74 17.71 9.57
N MET A 11 -9.83 16.73 9.52
CA MET A 11 -10.11 15.35 9.91
C MET A 11 -10.13 15.13 11.43
N LYS A 12 -9.46 15.98 12.22
CA LYS A 12 -9.41 15.89 13.68
C LYS A 12 -10.56 16.58 14.40
N GLU A 13 -11.33 17.43 13.72
CA GLU A 13 -12.52 18.02 14.34
C GLU A 13 -13.57 16.91 14.58
N PRO A 14 -14.13 16.80 15.81
CA PRO A 14 -15.17 15.83 16.09
C PRO A 14 -16.42 16.22 15.33
N GLN A 15 -16.63 15.62 14.16
CA GLN A 15 -17.85 15.75 13.38
C GLN A 15 -19.03 15.35 14.25
N LYS A 16 -19.98 16.25 14.40
CA LYS A 16 -21.17 16.16 15.25
C LYS A 16 -21.83 14.77 15.14
N LYS A 17 -21.78 14.02 16.23
CA LYS A 17 -22.36 12.67 16.44
C LYS A 17 -23.85 12.52 16.06
N HIS A 18 -24.55 13.61 15.79
CA HIS A 18 -26.02 13.63 15.60
C HIS A 18 -26.50 13.41 14.17
N GLN A 19 -25.67 13.61 13.15
CA GLN A 19 -26.09 13.43 11.75
C GLN A 19 -26.02 11.96 11.31
N ASN A 20 -25.12 11.17 11.91
CA ASN A 20 -24.90 9.76 11.58
C ASN A 20 -26.08 8.83 11.93
N SER A 21 -26.91 9.15 12.93
CA SER A 21 -28.01 8.27 13.35
C SER A 21 -29.17 8.27 12.33
N LYS A 22 -29.46 9.42 11.72
CA LYS A 22 -30.54 9.55 10.71
C LYS A 22 -30.19 8.85 9.40
N TRP A 23 -28.94 8.92 8.96
CA TRP A 23 -28.49 8.22 7.76
C TRP A 23 -28.40 6.69 7.97
N ARG A 24 -27.99 6.23 9.16
CA ARG A 24 -28.05 4.80 9.51
C ARG A 24 -29.48 4.26 9.50
N ALA A 25 -30.43 5.02 10.06
CA ALA A 25 -31.85 4.67 10.01
C ALA A 25 -32.41 4.70 8.56
N PHE A 26 -31.99 5.65 7.74
CA PHE A 26 -32.41 5.75 6.34
C PHE A 26 -31.86 4.58 5.50
N LEU A 27 -30.60 4.19 5.71
CA LEU A 27 -29.99 3.03 5.04
C LEU A 27 -30.63 1.70 5.48
N LEU A 28 -30.97 1.55 6.78
CA LEU A 28 -31.73 0.42 7.28
C LEU A 28 -33.15 0.37 6.71
N MET A 29 -33.80 1.52 6.56
CA MET A 29 -35.12 1.59 5.91
C MET A 29 -35.07 1.28 4.41
N LEU A 30 -34.03 1.67 3.69
CA LEU A 30 -33.82 1.27 2.29
C LEU A 30 -33.57 -0.23 2.16
N ALA A 31 -32.85 -0.84 3.08
CA ALA A 31 -32.60 -2.29 3.09
C ALA A 31 -33.86 -3.12 3.43
N VAL A 32 -34.78 -2.55 4.20
CA VAL A 32 -36.01 -3.23 4.66
C VAL A 32 -37.25 -2.84 3.85
N GLY A 33 -37.26 -1.68 3.20
CA GLY A 33 -38.46 -1.06 2.63
C GLY A 33 -38.76 -1.36 1.16
N PHE A 34 -37.84 -1.94 0.40
CA PHE A 34 -38.09 -2.35 -0.98
C PHE A 34 -38.32 -3.86 -1.07
N GLY A 35 -39.53 -4.29 -0.85
CA GLY A 35 -39.95 -5.65 -1.07
C GLY A 35 -39.61 -6.14 -2.49
N GLY A 36 -38.76 -7.19 -2.57
CA GLY A 36 -38.55 -7.97 -3.78
C GLY A 36 -37.20 -7.87 -4.47
N TRP A 37 -36.35 -6.90 -4.14
CA TRP A 37 -34.97 -6.86 -4.67
C TRP A 37 -34.03 -7.21 -3.53
N GLN A 38 -33.50 -8.41 -3.53
CA GLN A 38 -32.45 -8.87 -2.61
C GLN A 38 -31.11 -8.22 -3.00
N ILE A 39 -30.97 -6.92 -2.74
CA ILE A 39 -29.65 -6.30 -2.72
C ILE A 39 -29.00 -6.75 -1.42
N GLY A 40 -27.99 -7.61 -1.49
CA GLY A 40 -27.28 -8.09 -0.32
C GLY A 40 -26.44 -6.97 0.33
N LEU A 41 -26.12 -7.13 1.61
CA LEU A 41 -25.23 -6.18 2.32
C LEU A 41 -23.88 -5.98 1.61
N PRO A 42 -23.26 -7.02 0.99
CA PRO A 42 -22.03 -6.85 0.22
C PRO A 42 -22.17 -5.92 -0.99
N GLU A 43 -23.30 -5.95 -1.70
CA GLU A 43 -23.55 -5.08 -2.86
C GLU A 43 -23.69 -3.61 -2.42
N VAL A 44 -24.38 -3.38 -1.30
CA VAL A 44 -24.51 -2.02 -0.74
C VAL A 44 -23.16 -1.50 -0.25
N ALA A 45 -22.36 -2.34 0.40
CA ALA A 45 -21.00 -1.99 0.81
C ALA A 45 -20.10 -1.70 -0.40
N SER A 46 -20.23 -2.49 -1.48
CA SER A 46 -19.51 -2.27 -2.74
C SER A 46 -19.89 -0.93 -3.38
N PHE A 47 -21.18 -0.56 -3.38
CA PHE A 47 -21.62 0.75 -3.86
C PHE A 47 -20.94 1.90 -3.12
N PHE A 48 -20.91 1.87 -1.79
CA PHE A 48 -20.21 2.91 -1.00
C PHE A 48 -18.70 2.89 -1.22
N ASN A 49 -18.11 1.72 -1.40
CA ASN A 49 -16.68 1.61 -1.73
C ASN A 49 -16.36 2.25 -3.10
N ASN A 50 -17.22 2.04 -4.10
CA ASN A 50 -17.08 2.66 -5.42
C ASN A 50 -17.28 4.18 -5.34
N MET A 51 -18.28 4.65 -4.58
CA MET A 51 -18.49 6.07 -4.32
C MET A 51 -17.28 6.71 -3.66
N ALA A 52 -16.64 6.03 -2.71
CA ALA A 52 -15.41 6.49 -2.09
C ALA A 52 -14.29 6.66 -3.12
N PHE A 53 -14.12 5.70 -4.02
CA PHE A 53 -13.12 5.77 -5.09
C PHE A 53 -13.36 6.96 -6.03
N GLU A 54 -14.62 7.25 -6.42
CA GLU A 54 -14.94 8.42 -7.23
C GLU A 54 -14.70 9.74 -6.47
N ASN A 55 -14.99 9.78 -5.16
CA ASN A 55 -14.66 10.93 -4.32
C ASN A 55 -13.15 11.16 -4.23
N TYR A 56 -12.38 10.08 -4.12
CA TYR A 56 -10.91 10.16 -4.10
C TYR A 56 -10.38 10.75 -5.41
N LYS A 57 -10.83 10.25 -6.57
CA LYS A 57 -10.44 10.80 -7.88
C LYS A 57 -10.79 12.29 -8.04
N ALA A 58 -11.85 12.73 -7.37
CA ALA A 58 -12.25 14.13 -7.32
C ALA A 58 -11.50 14.94 -6.22
N ASN A 59 -10.49 14.36 -5.57
CA ASN A 59 -9.71 14.95 -4.47
C ASN A 59 -10.57 15.38 -3.25
N ARG A 60 -11.68 14.68 -3.00
CA ARG A 60 -12.60 14.92 -1.88
C ARG A 60 -12.30 13.93 -0.75
N LEU A 61 -11.17 14.09 -0.07
CA LEU A 61 -10.66 13.10 0.89
C LEU A 61 -11.60 12.87 2.08
N ALA A 62 -12.27 13.91 2.61
CA ALA A 62 -13.24 13.76 3.69
C ALA A 62 -14.47 12.93 3.28
N ASP A 63 -15.00 13.19 2.08
CA ASP A 63 -16.13 12.41 1.51
C ASP A 63 -15.71 10.97 1.20
N THR A 64 -14.44 10.78 0.78
CA THR A 64 -13.84 9.46 0.55
C THR A 64 -13.81 8.65 1.84
N GLN A 65 -13.31 9.24 2.92
CA GLN A 65 -13.27 8.57 4.22
C GLN A 65 -14.69 8.21 4.69
N GLN A 66 -15.61 9.16 4.63
CA GLN A 66 -17.01 8.93 5.03
C GLN A 66 -17.65 7.79 4.23
N ALA A 67 -17.40 7.71 2.93
CA ALA A 67 -17.95 6.65 2.09
C ALA A 67 -17.36 5.28 2.44
N TYR A 68 -16.05 5.16 2.72
CA TYR A 68 -15.47 3.89 3.21
C TYR A 68 -16.03 3.50 4.59
N GLU A 69 -16.24 4.48 5.49
CA GLU A 69 -16.86 4.22 6.80
C GLU A 69 -18.32 3.75 6.65
N LEU A 70 -19.07 4.29 5.69
CA LEU A 70 -20.41 3.81 5.34
C LEU A 70 -20.37 2.38 4.81
N ALA A 71 -19.44 2.06 3.90
CA ALA A 71 -19.24 0.70 3.43
C ALA A 71 -19.00 -0.28 4.60
N LEU A 72 -18.14 0.10 5.55
CA LEU A 72 -17.82 -0.71 6.72
C LEU A 72 -18.96 -0.74 7.76
N SER A 73 -19.85 0.25 7.78
CA SER A 73 -21.05 0.21 8.64
C SER A 73 -22.07 -0.80 8.14
N VAL A 74 -22.11 -1.04 6.83
CA VAL A 74 -22.98 -2.04 6.17
C VAL A 74 -22.34 -3.43 6.23
N ASP A 75 -21.07 -3.54 5.84
CA ASP A 75 -20.31 -4.78 5.90
C ASP A 75 -18.98 -4.55 6.65
N PRO A 76 -18.95 -4.78 7.98
CA PRO A 76 -17.73 -4.63 8.80
C PRO A 76 -16.58 -5.57 8.38
N LYS A 77 -16.87 -6.61 7.59
CA LYS A 77 -15.89 -7.57 7.08
C LYS A 77 -15.52 -7.31 5.61
N SER A 78 -15.94 -6.21 5.03
CA SER A 78 -15.52 -5.81 3.68
C SER A 78 -14.01 -5.58 3.63
N ARG A 79 -13.27 -6.62 3.24
CA ARG A 79 -11.80 -6.58 3.15
C ARG A 79 -11.31 -5.50 2.19
N THR A 80 -12.08 -5.23 1.11
CA THR A 80 -11.77 -4.17 0.14
C THR A 80 -11.91 -2.78 0.76
N ALA A 81 -13.02 -2.53 1.47
CA ALA A 81 -13.23 -1.24 2.14
C ALA A 81 -12.20 -0.99 3.25
N LEU A 82 -11.85 -2.04 4.02
CA LEU A 82 -10.77 -1.97 5.02
C LEU A 82 -9.41 -1.65 4.37
N TYR A 83 -9.08 -2.32 3.28
CA TYR A 83 -7.83 -2.10 2.55
C TYR A 83 -7.74 -0.67 2.02
N ASN A 84 -8.80 -0.20 1.35
CA ASN A 84 -8.86 1.12 0.75
C ASN A 84 -8.84 2.24 1.81
N LEU A 85 -9.54 2.02 2.95
CA LEU A 85 -9.47 2.97 4.07
C LEU A 85 -8.06 2.98 4.69
N GLY A 86 -7.40 1.82 4.75
CA GLY A 86 -5.99 1.73 5.18
C GLY A 86 -5.07 2.55 4.27
N TRP A 87 -5.27 2.44 2.97
CA TRP A 87 -4.54 3.24 1.99
C TRP A 87 -4.83 4.74 2.13
N LEU A 88 -6.09 5.15 2.31
CA LEU A 88 -6.45 6.55 2.57
C LEU A 88 -5.79 7.09 3.85
N CYS A 89 -5.76 6.28 4.93
CA CYS A 89 -5.05 6.66 6.16
C CYS A 89 -3.56 6.89 5.91
N GLU A 90 -2.94 6.09 5.04
CA GLU A 90 -1.54 6.25 4.66
C GLU A 90 -1.32 7.55 3.87
N GLU A 91 -2.17 7.87 2.91
CA GLU A 91 -2.14 9.12 2.14
C GLU A 91 -2.16 10.36 3.06
N VAL A 92 -2.95 10.30 4.13
CA VAL A 92 -3.01 11.39 5.12
C VAL A 92 -1.99 11.24 6.25
N GLN A 93 -1.02 10.34 6.12
CA GLN A 93 0.06 10.09 7.06
C GLN A 93 -0.39 9.61 8.44
N ASP A 94 -1.61 9.07 8.58
CA ASP A 94 -2.04 8.35 9.78
C ASP A 94 -1.62 6.88 9.70
N LEU A 95 -0.34 6.63 9.94
CA LEU A 95 0.24 5.29 9.83
C LEU A 95 -0.31 4.31 10.88
N GLN A 96 -0.82 4.80 12.00
CA GLN A 96 -1.47 3.94 13.00
C GLN A 96 -2.83 3.44 12.49
N CYS A 97 -3.64 4.31 11.93
CA CYS A 97 -4.88 3.95 11.25
C CYS A 97 -4.59 2.95 10.11
N ALA A 98 -3.64 3.28 9.22
CA ALA A 98 -3.26 2.44 8.08
C ALA A 98 -2.91 1.02 8.51
N ARG A 99 -2.00 0.85 9.49
CA ARG A 99 -1.65 -0.47 10.03
C ARG A 99 -2.85 -1.22 10.58
N GLY A 100 -3.72 -0.53 11.33
CA GLY A 100 -4.93 -1.14 11.91
C GLY A 100 -5.88 -1.66 10.83
N LYS A 101 -6.10 -0.90 9.76
CA LYS A 101 -6.99 -1.27 8.67
C LYS A 101 -6.40 -2.35 7.78
N TYR A 102 -5.11 -2.25 7.42
CA TYR A 102 -4.44 -3.32 6.68
C TYR A 102 -4.39 -4.64 7.46
N LEU A 103 -4.15 -4.60 8.78
CA LEU A 103 -4.18 -5.80 9.61
C LEU A 103 -5.57 -6.46 9.63
N GLN A 104 -6.64 -5.67 9.70
CA GLN A 104 -8.00 -6.20 9.61
C GLN A 104 -8.29 -6.85 8.26
N ALA A 105 -7.93 -6.18 7.15
CA ALA A 105 -8.09 -6.71 5.80
C ALA A 105 -7.26 -7.99 5.58
N ALA A 106 -6.01 -8.02 6.09
CA ALA A 106 -5.13 -9.19 6.04
C ALA A 106 -5.71 -10.39 6.79
N LYS A 107 -6.22 -10.19 8.02
CA LYS A 107 -6.89 -11.23 8.80
C LYS A 107 -8.14 -11.80 8.11
N LEU A 108 -8.77 -11.03 7.24
CA LEU A 108 -9.88 -11.48 6.39
C LEU A 108 -9.41 -12.16 5.10
N GLY A 109 -8.11 -12.40 4.96
CA GLY A 109 -7.53 -13.15 3.85
C GLY A 109 -7.26 -12.31 2.58
N LEU A 110 -7.05 -11.00 2.68
CA LEU A 110 -6.65 -10.18 1.53
C LEU A 110 -5.12 -10.14 1.40
N PRO A 111 -4.51 -10.81 0.39
CA PRO A 111 -3.05 -10.90 0.30
C PRO A 111 -2.36 -9.54 0.09
N ALA A 112 -2.95 -8.63 -0.67
CA ALA A 112 -2.41 -7.28 -0.89
C ALA A 112 -2.25 -6.48 0.42
N ALA A 113 -3.15 -6.70 1.38
CA ALA A 113 -3.08 -6.03 2.68
C ALA A 113 -1.86 -6.46 3.50
N TYR A 114 -1.41 -7.72 3.37
CA TYR A 114 -0.16 -8.18 3.98
C TYR A 114 1.06 -7.46 3.41
N SER A 115 1.07 -7.17 2.11
CA SER A 115 2.15 -6.44 1.45
C SER A 115 2.29 -5.02 2.00
N ASN A 116 1.19 -4.27 2.06
CA ASN A 116 1.20 -2.89 2.56
C ASN A 116 1.48 -2.84 4.07
N LEU A 117 0.87 -3.74 4.85
CA LEU A 117 1.16 -3.85 6.27
C LEU A 117 2.66 -4.10 6.51
N ALA A 118 3.25 -5.05 5.80
CA ALA A 118 4.67 -5.37 5.94
C ALA A 118 5.57 -4.20 5.51
N ARG A 119 5.21 -3.46 4.45
CA ARG A 119 5.92 -2.25 4.05
C ARG A 119 5.95 -1.20 5.17
N LEU A 120 4.82 -0.98 5.85
CA LEU A 120 4.78 -0.08 7.01
C LEU A 120 5.66 -0.59 8.17
N TYR A 121 5.73 -1.91 8.39
CA TYR A 121 6.67 -2.48 9.38
C TYR A 121 8.13 -2.28 8.99
N ILE A 122 8.47 -2.24 7.68
CA ILE A 122 9.83 -1.97 7.21
C ILE A 122 10.17 -0.49 7.41
N VAL A 123 9.34 0.43 6.90
CA VAL A 123 9.69 1.85 6.79
C VAL A 123 9.49 2.61 8.11
N ASP A 124 8.41 2.37 8.81
CA ASP A 124 8.02 3.12 10.02
C ASP A 124 8.53 2.43 11.30
N GLN A 125 8.25 1.14 11.45
CA GLN A 125 8.58 0.41 12.67
C GLN A 125 10.00 -0.17 12.68
N LYS A 126 10.65 -0.30 11.53
CA LYS A 126 11.92 -1.01 11.34
C LYS A 126 11.91 -2.42 11.96
N ASN A 127 10.71 -3.01 12.02
CA ASN A 127 10.49 -4.36 12.54
C ASN A 127 10.48 -5.37 11.39
N TYR A 128 11.65 -5.64 10.86
CA TYR A 128 11.84 -6.54 9.72
C TYR A 128 11.38 -7.99 9.98
N PRO A 129 11.57 -8.58 11.18
CA PRO A 129 11.03 -9.90 11.47
C PRO A 129 9.51 -9.98 11.34
N ALA A 130 8.77 -8.98 11.87
CA ALA A 130 7.33 -8.90 11.73
C ALA A 130 6.91 -8.72 10.26
N ALA A 131 7.61 -7.85 9.52
CA ALA A 131 7.36 -7.67 8.09
C ALA A 131 7.50 -9.00 7.32
N VAL A 132 8.58 -9.73 7.54
CA VAL A 132 8.82 -11.05 6.92
C VAL A 132 7.71 -12.04 7.26
N HIS A 133 7.27 -12.06 8.53
CA HIS A 133 6.16 -12.93 8.95
C HIS A 133 4.89 -12.64 8.14
N PHE A 134 4.48 -11.37 8.04
CA PHE A 134 3.30 -10.97 7.27
C PHE A 134 3.43 -11.27 5.78
N LEU A 135 4.60 -11.03 5.19
CA LEU A 135 4.85 -11.30 3.77
C LEU A 135 4.70 -12.79 3.42
N TRP A 136 5.18 -13.68 4.28
CA TRP A 136 4.99 -15.11 4.11
C TRP A 136 3.52 -15.53 4.27
N GLN A 137 2.76 -14.89 5.17
CA GLN A 137 1.32 -15.13 5.27
C GLN A 137 0.61 -14.70 3.97
N GLY A 138 0.95 -13.53 3.44
CA GLY A 138 0.40 -13.03 2.19
C GLY A 138 0.72 -13.93 0.99
N LEU A 139 1.95 -14.41 0.88
CA LEU A 139 2.38 -15.31 -0.22
C LEU A 139 1.63 -16.64 -0.25
N LYS A 140 1.26 -17.19 0.93
CA LYS A 140 0.46 -18.42 1.00
C LYS A 140 -0.95 -18.25 0.42
N LEU A 141 -1.46 -17.03 0.40
CA LEU A 141 -2.82 -16.71 -0.04
C LEU A 141 -2.87 -16.06 -1.43
N ALA A 142 -1.72 -15.57 -1.92
CA ALA A 142 -1.66 -14.82 -3.17
C ALA A 142 -1.76 -15.78 -4.38
N GLU A 143 -2.71 -15.50 -5.26
CA GLU A 143 -2.86 -16.17 -6.56
C GLU A 143 -2.43 -15.24 -7.71
N ASP A 144 -2.75 -13.95 -7.61
CA ASP A 144 -2.43 -12.93 -8.60
C ASP A 144 -0.93 -12.59 -8.61
N ASP A 145 -0.32 -12.56 -9.79
CA ASP A 145 1.12 -12.37 -9.95
C ASP A 145 1.58 -10.95 -9.59
N ARG A 146 0.74 -9.92 -9.73
CA ARG A 146 1.05 -8.55 -9.28
C ARG A 146 1.12 -8.47 -7.75
N VAL A 147 0.23 -9.21 -7.08
CA VAL A 147 0.27 -9.30 -5.61
C VAL A 147 1.50 -10.08 -5.15
N LYS A 148 1.82 -11.21 -5.80
CA LYS A 148 3.04 -11.99 -5.53
C LYS A 148 4.30 -11.14 -5.75
N TYR A 149 4.34 -10.37 -6.85
CA TYR A 149 5.42 -9.41 -7.12
C TYR A 149 5.63 -8.47 -5.94
N SER A 150 4.58 -7.80 -5.48
CA SER A 150 4.65 -6.83 -4.38
C SER A 150 5.12 -7.48 -3.08
N LEU A 151 4.65 -8.68 -2.78
CA LEU A 151 5.05 -9.45 -1.58
C LEU A 151 6.52 -9.88 -1.66
N LEU A 152 6.97 -10.39 -2.80
CA LEU A 152 8.37 -10.81 -3.01
C LEU A 152 9.34 -9.62 -3.01
N LYS A 153 8.96 -8.51 -3.65
CA LYS A 153 9.71 -7.26 -3.61
C LYS A 153 9.94 -6.81 -2.16
N ASN A 154 8.87 -6.77 -1.37
CA ASN A 154 8.97 -6.35 0.04
C ASN A 154 9.72 -7.37 0.91
N LEU A 155 9.67 -8.68 0.60
CA LEU A 155 10.55 -9.68 1.22
C LEU A 155 12.02 -9.41 0.93
N GLY A 156 12.35 -9.12 -0.32
CA GLY A 156 13.69 -8.71 -0.71
C GLY A 156 14.15 -7.48 0.07
N TRP A 157 13.27 -6.48 0.20
CA TRP A 157 13.57 -5.28 1.00
C TRP A 157 13.80 -5.61 2.48
N ALA A 158 12.89 -6.35 3.12
CA ALA A 158 13.06 -6.73 4.52
C ALA A 158 14.36 -7.54 4.76
N ARG A 159 14.76 -8.41 3.81
CA ARG A 159 16.02 -9.17 3.88
C ARG A 159 17.24 -8.29 3.66
N LEU A 160 17.19 -7.31 2.77
CA LEU A 160 18.23 -6.28 2.62
C LEU A 160 18.47 -5.56 3.97
N GLU A 161 17.41 -5.09 4.60
CA GLU A 161 17.50 -4.36 5.88
C GLU A 161 18.01 -5.25 7.04
N GLN A 162 17.79 -6.56 6.95
CA GLN A 162 18.36 -7.55 7.89
C GLN A 162 19.83 -7.92 7.59
N GLY A 163 20.42 -7.40 6.51
CA GLY A 163 21.76 -7.81 6.05
C GLY A 163 21.80 -9.19 5.41
N ARG A 164 20.65 -9.81 5.13
CA ARG A 164 20.53 -11.15 4.54
C ARG A 164 20.55 -11.05 3.00
N TYR A 165 21.67 -10.60 2.46
CA TYR A 165 21.78 -10.17 1.06
C TYR A 165 21.50 -11.27 0.04
N SER A 166 21.96 -12.51 0.28
CA SER A 166 21.71 -13.64 -0.63
C SER A 166 20.22 -13.95 -0.73
N GLU A 167 19.48 -13.91 0.39
CA GLU A 167 18.03 -14.12 0.39
C GLU A 167 17.30 -12.94 -0.24
N ALA A 168 17.79 -11.71 0.00
CA ALA A 168 17.23 -10.53 -0.66
C ALA A 168 17.30 -10.68 -2.18
N LEU A 169 18.45 -11.06 -2.74
CA LEU A 169 18.59 -11.29 -4.19
C LEU A 169 17.63 -12.38 -4.71
N GLN A 170 17.50 -13.50 -3.98
CA GLN A 170 16.58 -14.57 -4.37
C GLN A 170 15.14 -14.09 -4.51
N HIS A 171 14.66 -13.30 -3.52
CA HIS A 171 13.29 -12.77 -3.55
C HIS A 171 13.11 -11.69 -4.62
N LEU A 172 14.10 -10.81 -4.79
CA LEU A 172 14.05 -9.79 -5.85
C LEU A 172 14.11 -10.40 -7.25
N ASP A 173 14.94 -11.43 -7.46
CA ASP A 173 14.98 -12.14 -8.73
C ASP A 173 13.68 -12.89 -9.03
N ALA A 174 13.03 -13.43 -7.99
CA ALA A 174 11.70 -14.02 -8.13
C ALA A 174 10.64 -12.98 -8.47
N ALA A 175 10.71 -11.78 -7.89
CA ALA A 175 9.82 -10.67 -8.23
C ALA A 175 10.03 -10.20 -9.67
N ILE A 176 11.27 -10.04 -10.14
CA ILE A 176 11.59 -9.65 -11.53
C ILE A 176 11.03 -10.63 -12.56
N LYS A 177 10.92 -11.93 -12.23
CA LYS A 177 10.31 -12.94 -13.12
C LYS A 177 8.81 -12.74 -13.28
N LEU A 178 8.14 -12.14 -12.29
CA LEU A 178 6.70 -11.85 -12.34
C LEU A 178 6.41 -10.50 -13.00
N ASP A 179 7.28 -9.52 -12.77
CA ASP A 179 7.22 -8.21 -13.40
C ASP A 179 8.64 -7.72 -13.70
N SER A 180 9.00 -7.75 -14.98
CA SER A 180 10.31 -7.35 -15.48
C SER A 180 10.48 -5.84 -15.67
N GLU A 181 9.44 -5.06 -15.48
CA GLU A 181 9.45 -3.61 -15.66
C GLU A 181 9.28 -2.84 -14.34
N GLY A 182 9.05 -3.54 -13.23
CA GLY A 182 8.88 -2.94 -11.92
C GLY A 182 10.18 -2.30 -11.38
N PRO A 183 10.30 -0.96 -11.37
CA PRO A 183 11.56 -0.24 -11.08
C PRO A 183 12.07 -0.51 -9.68
N ALA A 184 11.17 -0.53 -8.69
CA ALA A 184 11.50 -0.72 -7.28
C ALA A 184 12.37 -1.96 -7.01
N THR A 185 12.11 -3.04 -7.73
CA THR A 185 12.84 -4.30 -7.56
C THR A 185 14.28 -4.18 -8.02
N TYR A 186 14.54 -3.48 -9.13
CA TYR A 186 15.89 -3.23 -9.62
C TYR A 186 16.66 -2.25 -8.73
N CYS A 187 15.98 -1.24 -8.20
CA CYS A 187 16.58 -0.30 -7.25
C CYS A 187 17.02 -1.02 -5.97
N LEU A 188 16.17 -1.87 -5.42
CA LEU A 188 16.50 -2.69 -4.25
C LEU A 188 17.64 -3.69 -4.56
N LYS A 189 17.61 -4.32 -5.74
CA LYS A 189 18.65 -5.25 -6.17
C LYS A 189 20.01 -4.54 -6.30
N ALA A 190 20.02 -3.32 -6.86
CA ALA A 190 21.22 -2.51 -6.92
C ALA A 190 21.77 -2.20 -5.53
N GLN A 191 20.93 -1.80 -4.58
CA GLN A 191 21.32 -1.56 -3.20
C GLN A 191 21.90 -2.82 -2.53
N VAL A 192 21.26 -3.98 -2.73
CA VAL A 192 21.79 -5.26 -2.20
C VAL A 192 23.20 -5.52 -2.73
N LEU A 193 23.41 -5.35 -4.05
CA LEU A 193 24.71 -5.58 -4.69
C LEU A 193 25.77 -4.60 -4.19
N GLU A 194 25.43 -3.34 -3.93
CA GLU A 194 26.33 -2.37 -3.31
C GLU A 194 26.71 -2.78 -1.87
N LYS A 195 25.75 -3.23 -1.06
CA LYS A 195 26.02 -3.75 0.30
C LYS A 195 26.95 -4.97 0.28
N MET A 196 26.88 -5.77 -0.79
CA MET A 196 27.80 -6.88 -1.05
C MET A 196 29.14 -6.43 -1.65
N LYS A 197 29.38 -5.12 -1.79
CA LYS A 197 30.57 -4.51 -2.44
C LYS A 197 30.74 -4.91 -3.91
N ASN A 198 29.67 -5.32 -4.58
CA ASN A 198 29.67 -5.66 -6.00
C ASN A 198 29.11 -4.51 -6.84
N THR A 199 29.81 -3.37 -6.83
CA THR A 199 29.41 -2.15 -7.54
C THR A 199 29.30 -2.39 -9.06
N LYS A 200 30.16 -3.24 -9.61
CA LYS A 200 30.11 -3.57 -11.04
C LYS A 200 28.79 -4.20 -11.46
N ALA A 201 28.22 -5.07 -10.63
CA ALA A 201 26.91 -5.68 -10.88
C ALA A 201 25.73 -4.76 -10.49
N ALA A 202 25.94 -3.81 -9.57
CA ALA A 202 24.90 -2.86 -9.14
C ALA A 202 24.57 -1.83 -10.23
N LEU A 203 25.56 -1.33 -10.97
CA LEU A 203 25.37 -0.27 -11.97
C LEU A 203 24.35 -0.60 -13.07
N PRO A 204 24.34 -1.80 -13.70
CA PRO A 204 23.28 -2.17 -14.63
C PRO A 204 21.89 -2.16 -13.98
N GLN A 205 21.78 -2.55 -12.71
CA GLN A 205 20.49 -2.56 -12.01
C GLN A 205 19.99 -1.12 -11.77
N TRP A 206 20.87 -0.18 -11.39
CA TRP A 206 20.54 1.23 -11.28
C TRP A 206 20.08 1.83 -12.62
N LYS A 207 20.69 1.42 -13.74
CA LYS A 207 20.25 1.86 -15.08
C LYS A 207 18.84 1.38 -15.41
N ILE A 208 18.51 0.12 -15.08
CA ILE A 208 17.18 -0.45 -15.31
C ILE A 208 16.16 0.20 -14.35
N CYS A 209 16.52 0.39 -13.08
CA CYS A 209 15.72 1.13 -12.12
C CYS A 209 15.30 2.48 -12.69
N LEU A 210 16.27 3.29 -13.17
CA LEU A 210 16.01 4.62 -13.73
C LEU A 210 15.23 4.60 -15.05
N LYS A 211 15.34 3.50 -15.82
CA LYS A 211 14.62 3.36 -17.09
C LYS A 211 13.11 3.25 -16.89
N TYR A 212 12.69 2.54 -15.86
CA TYR A 212 11.28 2.23 -15.62
C TYR A 212 10.63 3.09 -14.54
N ALA A 213 11.43 3.78 -13.69
CA ALA A 213 10.91 4.62 -12.63
C ALA A 213 10.12 5.82 -13.17
N ASP A 214 8.96 6.07 -12.56
CA ASP A 214 8.13 7.25 -12.83
C ASP A 214 8.31 8.26 -11.70
N SER A 215 8.68 9.50 -12.04
CA SER A 215 8.86 10.59 -11.08
C SER A 215 7.56 11.10 -10.46
N GLN A 216 6.41 10.56 -10.86
CA GLN A 216 5.12 10.91 -10.26
C GLN A 216 4.77 9.99 -9.07
N GLU A 217 5.49 8.87 -8.91
CA GLU A 217 5.33 7.97 -7.78
C GLU A 217 6.29 8.38 -6.65
N PHE A 218 5.74 8.82 -5.52
CA PHE A 218 6.50 9.38 -4.40
C PHE A 218 7.62 8.47 -3.88
N ASP A 219 7.37 7.15 -3.78
CA ASP A 219 8.38 6.19 -3.33
C ASP A 219 9.52 6.02 -4.35
N GLU A 220 9.27 6.32 -5.63
CA GLU A 220 10.26 6.18 -6.70
C GLU A 220 11.20 7.38 -6.81
N ASP A 221 10.77 8.57 -6.39
CA ASP A 221 11.61 9.78 -6.40
C ASP A 221 12.93 9.59 -5.63
N ILE A 222 12.88 8.92 -4.48
CA ILE A 222 14.06 8.64 -3.66
C ILE A 222 15.02 7.72 -4.44
N TRP A 223 14.50 6.68 -5.09
CA TRP A 223 15.31 5.73 -5.84
C TRP A 223 15.87 6.34 -7.12
N ILE A 224 15.09 7.20 -7.80
CA ILE A 224 15.55 7.98 -8.95
C ILE A 224 16.75 8.86 -8.55
N GLY A 225 16.65 9.55 -7.42
CA GLY A 225 17.74 10.35 -6.86
C GLY A 225 18.99 9.52 -6.61
N MET A 226 18.86 8.38 -5.93
CA MET A 226 19.97 7.45 -5.68
C MET A 226 20.59 6.92 -6.98
N ALA A 227 19.77 6.49 -7.93
CA ALA A 227 20.24 5.96 -9.21
C ALA A 227 21.03 7.00 -10.00
N ARG A 228 20.52 8.25 -10.08
CA ARG A 228 21.21 9.36 -10.73
C ARG A 228 22.55 9.66 -10.08
N GLN A 229 22.59 9.71 -8.75
CA GLN A 229 23.84 9.91 -8.00
C GLN A 229 24.88 8.85 -8.35
N ARG A 230 24.53 7.57 -8.25
CA ARG A 230 25.46 6.44 -8.52
C ARG A 230 25.97 6.43 -9.93
N LEU A 231 25.11 6.71 -10.91
CA LEU A 231 25.50 6.74 -12.32
C LEU A 231 26.37 7.97 -12.68
N ASN A 232 26.24 9.08 -11.95
CA ASN A 232 27.12 10.23 -12.10
C ASN A 232 28.50 9.97 -11.49
N GLU A 233 28.55 9.37 -10.28
CA GLU A 233 29.83 8.96 -9.64
C GLU A 233 30.64 8.01 -10.52
N GLU A 234 29.99 7.10 -11.27
CA GLU A 234 30.68 6.25 -12.25
C GLU A 234 31.35 7.04 -13.38
N LYS A 235 30.68 8.10 -13.88
CA LYS A 235 31.20 8.93 -14.96
C LYS A 235 32.40 9.77 -14.56
N THR A 236 32.45 10.23 -13.31
CA THR A 236 33.53 11.08 -12.78
C THR A 236 34.79 10.28 -12.39
N ASN A 237 34.65 8.97 -12.18
CA ASN A 237 35.74 8.08 -11.78
C ASN A 237 36.39 7.34 -12.98
N LYS A 238 35.97 7.63 -14.21
CA LYS A 238 36.55 7.17 -15.49
C LYS A 238 37.35 8.25 -16.17
#